data_dee021e0792b4e0bf4eccbde174c1c99
#
_entry.id   dee021e0792b4e0bf4eccbde174c1c99
#
_cell.length_a   1.000
_cell.length_b   1.000
_cell.length_c   1.000
_cell.angle_alpha   90.00
_cell.angle_beta   90.00
_cell.angle_gamma   90.00
#
_symmetry.space_group_name_H-M   'P 1'
#
loop_
_entity.id
_entity.type
_entity.pdbx_description
1 polymer ?
#
loop_
_entity_poly.entity_id
_entity_poly.type
_entity_poly.pdbx_seq_one_letter_code
_entity_poly.pdbx_strand_id
1 'polypeptide(L)'
;LRPMRFALFLFSFFFLACSQGNADSKNLNAINFQPDLNKVPVEGCPAILNHNVRVLDSKDVINLCDHKDKVVLAVNVASRCGFTYQYEALQSLFETYQGKDFVILGFPSRDFMFQEYSDESQVKEFCNSKYGVTFPMFATSSVRGKKANSFFQNLALITGKSPDWNFTKYLISKDGEVLKPFSKNIEPDSQEIISAIESLL
;
A
#
# COMPACT_ATOMS: atom_id res chain seq x y z
N LEU A 1 67.51 16.49 -61.04
CA LEU A 1 67.16 16.43 -59.59
C LEU A 1 66.16 17.55 -59.30
N ARG A 2 64.90 17.22 -59.20
CA ARG A 2 63.79 18.15 -58.81
C ARG A 2 63.44 17.94 -57.34
N PRO A 3 63.27 18.99 -56.54
CA PRO A 3 62.80 18.83 -55.18
C PRO A 3 61.27 18.66 -55.09
N MET A 4 60.89 17.73 -54.30
CA MET A 4 59.50 17.36 -53.96
C MET A 4 58.91 18.42 -53.04
N ARG A 5 57.77 19.01 -53.44
CA ARG A 5 57.02 19.97 -52.64
C ARG A 5 56.07 19.15 -51.73
N PHE A 6 56.26 19.24 -50.40
CA PHE A 6 55.32 18.78 -49.40
C PHE A 6 54.18 19.78 -49.33
N ALA A 7 52.95 19.29 -49.64
CA ALA A 7 51.73 20.02 -49.39
C ALA A 7 51.21 19.70 -47.96
N LEU A 8 51.16 20.73 -47.12
CA LEU A 8 50.62 20.68 -45.79
C LEU A 8 49.09 20.73 -45.91
N PHE A 9 48.40 19.62 -45.64
CA PHE A 9 46.94 19.60 -45.49
C PHE A 9 46.58 20.00 -44.04
N LEU A 10 46.03 21.20 -43.89
CA LEU A 10 45.40 21.68 -42.70
C LEU A 10 44.02 21.00 -42.59
N PHE A 11 43.91 20.03 -41.69
CA PHE A 11 42.60 19.49 -41.26
C PHE A 11 41.94 20.48 -40.31
N SER A 12 40.94 21.19 -40.83
CA SER A 12 40.04 22.01 -40.02
C SER A 12 39.07 21.09 -39.29
N PHE A 13 39.25 20.94 -37.97
CA PHE A 13 38.29 20.27 -37.11
C PHE A 13 37.08 21.19 -36.89
N PHE A 14 35.99 20.91 -37.60
CA PHE A 14 34.67 21.46 -37.23
C PHE A 14 34.17 20.75 -35.97
N PHE A 15 34.24 21.44 -34.83
CA PHE A 15 33.49 21.04 -33.63
C PHE A 15 32.02 21.29 -33.89
N LEU A 16 31.28 20.21 -34.14
CA LEU A 16 29.82 20.20 -34.11
C LEU A 16 29.41 20.28 -32.66
N ALA A 17 29.03 21.46 -32.18
CA ALA A 17 28.42 21.64 -30.87
C ALA A 17 27.04 20.94 -30.87
N CYS A 18 26.99 19.77 -30.26
CA CYS A 18 25.75 19.09 -29.96
C CYS A 18 25.04 19.88 -28.85
N SER A 19 24.04 20.68 -29.24
CA SER A 19 23.13 21.35 -28.31
C SER A 19 22.41 20.28 -27.46
N GLN A 20 22.84 20.13 -26.22
CA GLN A 20 22.07 19.37 -25.22
C GLN A 20 20.81 20.15 -24.93
N GLY A 21 19.70 19.72 -25.50
CA GLY A 21 18.39 20.18 -25.12
C GLY A 21 18.17 19.87 -23.64
N ASN A 22 18.07 20.92 -22.82
CA ASN A 22 17.55 20.84 -21.47
C ASN A 22 16.11 20.31 -21.56
N ALA A 23 15.95 19.03 -21.27
CA ALA A 23 14.63 18.50 -20.92
C ALA A 23 14.28 19.13 -19.57
N ASP A 24 13.35 20.06 -19.60
CA ASP A 24 12.69 20.59 -18.41
C ASP A 24 12.17 19.42 -17.56
N SER A 25 12.90 19.12 -16.52
CA SER A 25 12.41 18.29 -15.42
C SER A 25 11.35 19.12 -14.68
N LYS A 26 10.13 19.14 -15.20
CA LYS A 26 8.98 19.66 -14.48
C LYS A 26 8.84 18.86 -13.19
N ASN A 27 9.37 19.45 -12.15
CA ASN A 27 8.92 19.53 -10.77
C ASN A 27 7.86 18.47 -10.41
N LEU A 28 8.28 17.21 -10.35
CA LEU A 28 7.68 16.25 -9.46
C LEU A 28 8.02 16.75 -8.06
N ASN A 29 7.08 17.42 -7.41
CA ASN A 29 7.11 17.62 -5.98
C ASN A 29 7.27 16.22 -5.37
N ALA A 30 8.50 15.78 -5.23
CA ALA A 30 8.86 14.63 -4.43
C ALA A 30 8.26 14.92 -3.07
N ILE A 31 7.15 14.26 -2.76
CA ILE A 31 6.67 14.13 -1.39
C ILE A 31 7.89 13.59 -0.68
N ASN A 32 8.51 14.43 0.13
CA ASN A 32 9.71 14.07 0.87
C ASN A 32 9.28 13.05 1.92
N PHE A 33 9.11 11.79 1.47
CA PHE A 33 8.91 10.65 2.34
C PHE A 33 10.26 10.44 3.02
N GLN A 34 10.38 11.00 4.19
CA GLN A 34 11.37 10.52 5.13
C GLN A 34 10.75 9.32 5.83
N PRO A 35 11.26 8.10 5.58
CA PRO A 35 10.94 6.99 6.46
C PRO A 35 11.22 7.49 7.88
N ASP A 36 10.32 7.22 8.80
CA ASP A 36 10.50 7.59 10.19
C ASP A 36 11.74 6.88 10.72
N LEU A 37 12.90 7.53 10.55
CA LEU A 37 14.23 7.01 10.90
C LEU A 37 14.38 6.77 12.41
N ASN A 38 13.38 7.20 13.21
CA ASN A 38 13.30 6.95 14.64
C ASN A 38 12.64 5.60 14.96
N LYS A 39 12.11 4.87 13.96
CA LYS A 39 11.60 3.52 14.20
C LYS A 39 12.76 2.55 14.32
N VAL A 40 12.88 1.95 15.50
CA VAL A 40 13.81 0.84 15.71
C VAL A 40 13.41 -0.31 14.78
N PRO A 41 14.30 -0.79 13.89
CA PRO A 41 14.00 -1.95 13.07
C PRO A 41 13.65 -3.14 13.97
N VAL A 42 12.53 -3.80 13.67
CA VAL A 42 12.17 -5.08 14.31
C VAL A 42 12.82 -6.17 13.48
N GLU A 43 13.66 -6.97 14.13
CA GLU A 43 14.41 -8.04 13.46
C GLU A 43 13.46 -9.02 12.72
N GLY A 44 13.77 -9.28 11.46
CA GLY A 44 12.98 -10.17 10.61
C GLY A 44 11.60 -9.63 10.22
N CYS A 45 11.31 -8.33 10.49
CA CYS A 45 10.05 -7.72 10.08
C CYS A 45 10.22 -6.92 8.80
N PRO A 46 9.40 -7.16 7.77
CA PRO A 46 9.36 -6.31 6.59
C PRO A 46 9.05 -4.85 6.95
N ALA A 47 9.78 -3.90 6.36
CA ALA A 47 9.65 -2.47 6.67
C ALA A 47 8.20 -1.96 6.51
N ILE A 48 7.45 -2.50 5.56
CA ILE A 48 6.04 -2.16 5.33
C ILE A 48 5.13 -2.56 6.50
N LEU A 49 5.50 -3.56 7.29
CA LEU A 49 4.74 -3.98 8.47
C LEU A 49 5.21 -3.31 9.77
N ASN A 50 6.35 -2.61 9.78
CA ASN A 50 6.84 -1.97 10.99
C ASN A 50 6.05 -0.68 11.32
N HIS A 51 4.79 -0.83 11.68
CA HIS A 51 3.88 0.26 12.06
C HIS A 51 3.12 -0.10 13.33
N ASN A 52 3.10 0.84 14.28
CA ASN A 52 2.24 0.73 15.46
C ASN A 52 0.83 1.21 15.10
N VAL A 53 -0.16 0.39 15.38
CA VAL A 53 -1.57 0.65 15.12
C VAL A 53 -2.39 0.34 16.37
N ARG A 54 -3.39 1.17 16.65
CA ARG A 54 -4.31 0.93 17.76
C ARG A 54 -5.41 -0.05 17.31
N VAL A 55 -5.74 -0.99 18.17
CA VAL A 55 -6.85 -1.94 17.96
C VAL A 55 -8.19 -1.19 18.03
N LEU A 56 -9.15 -1.59 17.21
CA LEU A 56 -10.50 -1.01 17.16
C LEU A 56 -11.17 -1.08 18.53
N ASP A 57 -11.71 0.06 18.98
CA ASP A 57 -12.42 0.19 20.25
C ASP A 57 -11.60 -0.35 21.44
N SER A 58 -10.30 -0.08 21.45
CA SER A 58 -9.37 -0.46 22.52
C SER A 58 -8.31 0.63 22.72
N LYS A 59 -7.62 0.58 23.86
CA LYS A 59 -6.39 1.35 24.10
C LYS A 59 -5.13 0.60 23.67
N ASP A 60 -5.27 -0.66 23.30
CA ASP A 60 -4.15 -1.51 22.93
C ASP A 60 -3.55 -1.05 21.61
N VAL A 61 -2.23 -0.99 21.59
CA VAL A 61 -1.43 -0.68 20.40
C VAL A 61 -0.58 -1.90 20.10
N ILE A 62 -0.68 -2.41 18.89
CA ILE A 62 0.17 -3.49 18.41
C ILE A 62 1.08 -3.00 17.29
N ASN A 63 2.19 -3.69 17.06
CA ASN A 63 2.99 -3.49 15.86
C ASN A 63 2.52 -4.50 14.79
N LEU A 64 2.34 -4.04 13.53
CA LEU A 64 1.94 -4.96 12.45
C LEU A 64 3.00 -6.04 12.16
N CYS A 65 4.21 -5.91 12.69
CA CYS A 65 5.23 -6.98 12.72
C CYS A 65 4.75 -8.26 13.43
N ASP A 66 3.70 -8.20 14.25
CA ASP A 66 3.07 -9.39 14.83
C ASP A 66 2.46 -10.31 13.76
N HIS A 67 2.31 -9.78 12.54
CA HIS A 67 1.83 -10.50 11.35
C HIS A 67 2.95 -10.79 10.34
N LYS A 68 4.23 -10.63 10.71
CA LYS A 68 5.35 -11.06 9.87
C LYS A 68 5.22 -12.56 9.55
N ASP A 69 5.85 -12.99 8.50
CA ASP A 69 5.78 -14.37 7.98
C ASP A 69 4.39 -14.79 7.45
N LYS A 70 3.46 -13.81 7.31
CA LYS A 70 2.14 -14.04 6.73
C LYS A 70 1.95 -13.23 5.45
N VAL A 71 1.18 -13.76 4.54
CA VAL A 71 0.57 -13.00 3.45
C VAL A 71 -0.53 -12.13 4.06
N VAL A 72 -0.46 -10.81 3.86
CA VAL A 72 -1.36 -9.83 4.47
C VAL A 72 -2.28 -9.22 3.41
N LEU A 73 -3.59 -9.29 3.63
CA LEU A 73 -4.57 -8.53 2.85
C LEU A 73 -5.06 -7.33 3.69
N ALA A 74 -4.50 -6.16 3.44
CA ALA A 74 -4.91 -4.91 4.10
C ALA A 74 -6.07 -4.25 3.34
N VAL A 75 -7.15 -3.93 4.04
CA VAL A 75 -8.39 -3.38 3.45
C VAL A 75 -8.86 -2.17 4.22
N ASN A 76 -9.11 -1.05 3.54
CA ASN A 76 -9.83 0.05 4.15
C ASN A 76 -11.34 -0.18 4.04
N VAL A 77 -12.05 -0.10 5.14
CA VAL A 77 -13.44 -0.53 5.26
C VAL A 77 -14.37 0.58 5.76
N ALA A 78 -15.68 0.40 5.57
CA ALA A 78 -16.70 1.29 6.12
C ALA A 78 -18.04 0.56 6.28
N SER A 79 -18.76 0.91 7.35
CA SER A 79 -20.02 0.24 7.75
C SER A 79 -21.25 0.68 6.96
N ARG A 80 -21.22 1.84 6.28
CA ARG A 80 -22.36 2.47 5.60
C ARG A 80 -22.09 2.77 4.12
N CYS A 81 -21.32 1.91 3.48
CA CYS A 81 -20.92 2.01 2.08
C CYS A 81 -21.74 1.05 1.21
N GLY A 82 -21.92 1.37 -0.06
CA GLY A 82 -22.52 0.44 -1.02
C GLY A 82 -21.76 -0.88 -1.19
N PHE A 83 -20.48 -0.91 -0.81
CA PHE A 83 -19.61 -2.10 -0.84
C PHE A 83 -19.49 -2.84 0.50
N THR A 84 -20.24 -2.42 1.53
CA THR A 84 -20.16 -3.00 2.89
C THR A 84 -20.47 -4.50 2.91
N TYR A 85 -21.25 -5.00 1.97
CA TYR A 85 -21.52 -6.43 1.82
C TYR A 85 -20.24 -7.28 1.62
N GLN A 86 -19.13 -6.68 1.15
CA GLN A 86 -17.85 -7.37 0.99
C GLN A 86 -17.25 -7.87 2.32
N TYR A 87 -17.73 -7.39 3.47
CA TYR A 87 -17.33 -7.99 4.76
C TYR A 87 -17.63 -9.49 4.84
N GLU A 88 -18.74 -9.94 4.24
CA GLU A 88 -19.09 -11.36 4.21
C GLU A 88 -18.02 -12.18 3.46
N ALA A 89 -17.64 -11.73 2.26
CA ALA A 89 -16.60 -12.40 1.49
C ALA A 89 -15.21 -12.29 2.16
N LEU A 90 -14.89 -11.15 2.81
CA LEU A 90 -13.65 -11.00 3.59
C LEU A 90 -13.61 -11.99 4.77
N GLN A 91 -14.70 -12.13 5.51
CA GLN A 91 -14.76 -13.07 6.63
C GLN A 91 -14.66 -14.52 6.17
N SER A 92 -15.39 -14.89 5.12
CA SER A 92 -15.31 -16.23 4.51
C SER A 92 -13.89 -16.55 4.03
N LEU A 93 -13.23 -15.57 3.40
CA LEU A 93 -11.84 -15.70 2.96
C LEU A 93 -10.90 -15.91 4.14
N PHE A 94 -11.07 -15.13 5.21
CA PHE A 94 -10.26 -15.25 6.43
C PHE A 94 -10.42 -16.64 7.08
N GLU A 95 -11.64 -17.16 7.16
CA GLU A 95 -11.93 -18.51 7.67
C GLU A 95 -11.33 -19.62 6.79
N THR A 96 -11.45 -19.48 5.46
CA THR A 96 -10.92 -20.46 4.48
C THR A 96 -9.40 -20.63 4.61
N TYR A 97 -8.70 -19.55 4.93
CA TYR A 97 -7.26 -19.57 5.12
C TYR A 97 -6.83 -19.64 6.59
N GLN A 98 -7.74 -19.96 7.51
CA GLN A 98 -7.41 -20.14 8.91
C GLN A 98 -6.38 -21.27 9.08
N GLY A 99 -5.35 -21.04 9.90
CA GLY A 99 -4.25 -21.99 10.10
C GLY A 99 -3.21 -22.01 8.97
N LYS A 100 -3.37 -21.18 7.93
CA LYS A 100 -2.36 -20.89 6.92
C LYS A 100 -1.68 -19.56 7.23
N ASP A 101 -0.54 -19.31 6.62
CA ASP A 101 0.22 -18.07 6.81
C ASP A 101 -0.46 -16.89 6.06
N PHE A 102 -1.70 -16.60 6.42
CA PHE A 102 -2.52 -15.53 5.86
C PHE A 102 -3.25 -14.76 6.94
N VAL A 103 -3.45 -13.47 6.72
CA VAL A 103 -4.25 -12.61 7.59
C VAL A 103 -4.91 -11.48 6.82
N ILE A 104 -6.11 -11.10 7.23
CA ILE A 104 -6.79 -9.89 6.79
C ILE A 104 -6.66 -8.82 7.88
N LEU A 105 -6.32 -7.59 7.48
CA LEU A 105 -6.21 -6.43 8.35
C LEU A 105 -7.21 -5.37 7.91
N GLY A 106 -8.22 -5.09 8.72
CA GLY A 106 -9.28 -4.13 8.44
C GLY A 106 -9.01 -2.75 9.06
N PHE A 107 -9.10 -1.69 8.25
CA PHE A 107 -8.88 -0.31 8.66
C PHE A 107 -10.12 0.54 8.39
N PRO A 108 -11.01 0.73 9.36
CA PRO A 108 -12.15 1.61 9.24
C PRO A 108 -11.73 3.04 8.90
N SER A 109 -12.42 3.67 7.94
CA SER A 109 -12.09 5.03 7.52
C SER A 109 -13.32 5.87 7.20
N ARG A 110 -13.26 7.15 7.56
CA ARG A 110 -14.29 8.16 7.25
C ARG A 110 -13.95 9.02 6.05
N ASP A 111 -12.86 8.75 5.36
CA ASP A 111 -12.35 9.58 4.25
C ASP A 111 -13.29 9.63 3.04
N PHE A 112 -14.16 8.63 2.90
CA PHE A 112 -15.08 8.51 1.77
C PHE A 112 -16.50 8.82 2.21
N MET A 113 -16.90 10.07 2.06
CA MET A 113 -18.25 10.59 2.35
C MET A 113 -18.74 10.28 3.77
N PHE A 114 -17.82 10.16 4.75
CA PHE A 114 -18.16 9.83 6.13
C PHE A 114 -19.00 8.54 6.28
N GLN A 115 -18.75 7.56 5.40
CA GLN A 115 -19.48 6.29 5.37
C GLN A 115 -19.08 5.32 6.50
N GLU A 116 -18.30 5.75 7.47
CA GLU A 116 -18.05 5.00 8.70
C GLU A 116 -18.63 5.74 9.90
N TYR A 117 -19.02 4.98 10.95
CA TYR A 117 -19.43 5.55 12.22
C TYR A 117 -18.31 6.38 12.85
N SER A 118 -18.69 7.42 13.60
CA SER A 118 -17.72 8.23 14.34
C SER A 118 -17.28 7.57 15.65
N ASP A 119 -18.09 6.69 16.16
CA ASP A 119 -17.87 5.93 17.40
C ASP A 119 -17.38 4.52 17.03
N GLU A 120 -16.21 4.16 17.53
CA GLU A 120 -15.58 2.87 17.25
C GLU A 120 -16.32 1.70 17.89
N SER A 121 -17.04 1.90 19.00
CA SER A 121 -17.89 0.88 19.60
C SER A 121 -19.00 0.47 18.63
N GLN A 122 -19.59 1.43 17.91
CA GLN A 122 -20.61 1.16 16.90
C GLN A 122 -20.01 0.45 15.67
N VAL A 123 -18.78 0.79 15.27
CA VAL A 123 -18.07 0.06 14.19
C VAL A 123 -17.89 -1.40 14.58
N LYS A 124 -17.37 -1.65 15.77
CA LYS A 124 -17.11 -2.98 16.30
C LYS A 124 -18.38 -3.81 16.42
N GLU A 125 -19.42 -3.23 17.01
CA GLU A 125 -20.72 -3.89 17.14
C GLU A 125 -21.32 -4.24 15.77
N PHE A 126 -21.28 -3.30 14.82
CA PHE A 126 -21.78 -3.50 13.47
C PHE A 126 -21.04 -4.65 12.76
N CYS A 127 -19.69 -4.64 12.77
CA CYS A 127 -18.89 -5.66 12.13
C CYS A 127 -19.16 -7.05 12.74
N ASN A 128 -19.21 -7.14 14.07
CA ASN A 128 -19.42 -8.39 14.77
C ASN A 128 -20.85 -8.92 14.59
N SER A 129 -21.87 -8.07 14.83
CA SER A 129 -23.27 -8.54 14.87
C SER A 129 -23.82 -8.82 13.47
N LYS A 130 -23.41 -8.06 12.45
CA LYS A 130 -23.96 -8.19 11.12
C LYS A 130 -23.18 -9.15 10.21
N TYR A 131 -21.86 -9.19 10.33
CA TYR A 131 -20.99 -9.95 9.45
C TYR A 131 -20.11 -10.98 10.16
N GLY A 132 -20.18 -11.07 11.48
CA GLY A 132 -19.37 -12.01 12.25
C GLY A 132 -17.87 -11.79 12.10
N VAL A 133 -17.42 -10.54 11.85
CA VAL A 133 -16.01 -10.23 11.59
C VAL A 133 -15.14 -10.65 12.76
N THR A 134 -14.16 -11.52 12.50
CA THR A 134 -13.17 -12.00 13.47
C THR A 134 -11.72 -11.70 13.07
N PHE A 135 -11.48 -11.24 11.86
CA PHE A 135 -10.15 -10.78 11.47
C PHE A 135 -9.76 -9.47 12.18
N PRO A 136 -8.46 -9.20 12.40
CA PRO A 136 -7.98 -8.00 13.07
C PRO A 136 -8.53 -6.70 12.48
N MET A 137 -9.14 -5.88 13.35
CA MET A 137 -9.67 -4.56 13.00
C MET A 137 -8.95 -3.48 13.82
N PHE A 138 -8.61 -2.39 13.17
CA PHE A 138 -7.86 -1.29 13.79
C PHE A 138 -8.71 -0.03 13.96
N ALA A 139 -8.19 0.89 14.76
CA ALA A 139 -8.83 2.15 15.04
C ALA A 139 -9.16 2.93 13.75
N THR A 140 -10.28 3.61 13.77
CA THR A 140 -10.70 4.49 12.67
C THR A 140 -9.62 5.53 12.39
N SER A 141 -9.16 5.59 11.15
CA SER A 141 -8.10 6.48 10.74
C SER A 141 -8.28 6.98 9.31
N SER A 142 -7.53 8.02 8.95
CA SER A 142 -7.41 8.42 7.56
C SER A 142 -6.51 7.43 6.82
N VAL A 143 -6.88 7.09 5.58
CA VAL A 143 -6.16 6.14 4.70
C VAL A 143 -5.67 6.79 3.40
N ARG A 144 -5.93 8.10 3.22
CA ARG A 144 -5.48 8.84 2.04
C ARG A 144 -5.04 10.27 2.34
N GLY A 145 -4.25 10.83 1.42
CA GLY A 145 -3.73 12.20 1.53
C GLY A 145 -2.74 12.37 2.67
N LYS A 146 -2.46 13.62 3.03
CA LYS A 146 -1.42 13.97 4.02
C LYS A 146 -1.74 13.50 5.45
N LYS A 147 -3.01 13.22 5.75
CA LYS A 147 -3.46 12.78 7.08
C LYS A 147 -3.55 11.26 7.20
N ALA A 148 -3.26 10.52 6.13
CA ALA A 148 -3.27 9.06 6.18
C ALA A 148 -2.35 8.56 7.30
N ASN A 149 -2.72 7.47 7.96
CA ASN A 149 -1.82 6.80 8.88
C ASN A 149 -0.55 6.34 8.14
N SER A 150 0.56 6.17 8.86
CA SER A 150 1.87 5.90 8.26
C SER A 150 1.91 4.62 7.43
N PHE A 151 1.12 3.60 7.78
CA PHE A 151 1.02 2.37 7.00
C PHE A 151 0.43 2.63 5.61
N PHE A 152 -0.70 3.34 5.52
CA PHE A 152 -1.31 3.70 4.24
C PHE A 152 -0.52 4.73 3.45
N GLN A 153 0.25 5.61 4.11
CA GLN A 153 1.21 6.47 3.42
C GLN A 153 2.28 5.64 2.69
N ASN A 154 2.82 4.61 3.36
CA ASN A 154 3.81 3.72 2.77
C ASN A 154 3.22 2.86 1.64
N LEU A 155 2.02 2.31 1.81
CA LEU A 155 1.32 1.60 0.74
C LEU A 155 1.13 2.47 -0.50
N ALA A 156 0.70 3.73 -0.31
CA ALA A 156 0.52 4.68 -1.40
C ALA A 156 1.84 5.04 -2.07
N LEU A 157 2.93 5.18 -1.31
CA LEU A 157 4.26 5.46 -1.85
C LEU A 157 4.79 4.31 -2.70
N ILE A 158 4.70 3.07 -2.19
CA ILE A 158 5.22 1.88 -2.87
C ILE A 158 4.43 1.59 -4.14
N THR A 159 3.10 1.69 -4.09
CA THR A 159 2.21 1.32 -5.20
C THR A 159 1.92 2.48 -6.16
N GLY A 160 2.27 3.71 -5.79
CA GLY A 160 1.88 4.93 -6.49
C GLY A 160 0.37 5.25 -6.39
N LYS A 161 -0.38 4.54 -5.53
CA LYS A 161 -1.83 4.68 -5.41
C LYS A 161 -2.30 4.64 -3.96
N SER A 162 -3.02 5.69 -3.54
CA SER A 162 -3.83 5.67 -2.33
C SER A 162 -5.17 4.98 -2.60
N PRO A 163 -5.90 4.53 -1.56
CA PRO A 163 -7.28 4.10 -1.74
C PRO A 163 -8.10 5.16 -2.47
N ASP A 164 -8.81 4.76 -3.51
CA ASP A 164 -9.73 5.62 -4.27
C ASP A 164 -11.15 5.59 -3.70
N TRP A 165 -11.49 4.53 -2.96
CA TRP A 165 -12.75 4.34 -2.28
C TRP A 165 -12.61 3.35 -1.11
N ASN A 166 -13.71 3.16 -0.34
CA ASN A 166 -13.79 2.08 0.65
C ASN A 166 -13.64 0.72 -0.05
N PHE A 167 -13.12 -0.25 0.65
CA PHE A 167 -12.85 -1.62 0.18
C PHE A 167 -11.80 -1.71 -0.94
N THR A 168 -10.83 -0.78 -0.98
CA THR A 168 -9.56 -0.98 -1.70
C THR A 168 -8.70 -1.97 -0.90
N LYS A 169 -8.09 -2.94 -1.58
CA LYS A 169 -7.31 -4.01 -0.95
C LYS A 169 -5.86 -3.93 -1.41
N TYR A 170 -4.93 -4.14 -0.49
CA TYR A 170 -3.50 -4.26 -0.76
C TYR A 170 -3.03 -5.63 -0.29
N LEU A 171 -2.45 -6.41 -1.19
CA LEU A 171 -1.88 -7.71 -0.86
C LEU A 171 -0.37 -7.54 -0.67
N ILE A 172 0.14 -8.08 0.44
CA ILE A 172 1.53 -7.96 0.86
C ILE A 172 2.07 -9.38 1.06
N SER A 173 3.19 -9.70 0.43
CA SER A 173 3.87 -10.98 0.57
C SER A 173 4.52 -11.14 1.96
N LYS A 174 4.94 -12.35 2.29
CA LYS A 174 5.71 -12.65 3.53
C LYS A 174 6.99 -11.81 3.64
N ASP A 175 7.60 -11.50 2.51
CA ASP A 175 8.83 -10.68 2.43
C ASP A 175 8.56 -9.17 2.42
N GLY A 176 7.28 -8.78 2.44
CA GLY A 176 6.88 -7.37 2.46
C GLY A 176 6.79 -6.70 1.09
N GLU A 177 6.79 -7.47 0.00
CA GLU A 177 6.47 -6.95 -1.32
C GLU A 177 4.98 -6.60 -1.39
N VAL A 178 4.66 -5.38 -1.83
CA VAL A 178 3.29 -4.92 -1.96
C VAL A 178 2.85 -5.04 -3.42
N LEU A 179 1.85 -5.87 -3.67
CA LEU A 179 1.28 -6.02 -5.00
C LEU A 179 0.42 -4.80 -5.36
N LYS A 180 0.16 -4.63 -6.67
CA LYS A 180 -0.77 -3.61 -7.15
C LYS A 180 -2.11 -3.70 -6.42
N PRO A 181 -2.67 -2.57 -5.92
CA PRO A 181 -3.91 -2.60 -5.17
C PRO A 181 -5.10 -3.05 -6.04
N PHE A 182 -5.96 -3.86 -5.46
CA PHE A 182 -7.24 -4.26 -6.04
C PHE A 182 -8.29 -3.20 -5.74
N SER A 183 -9.05 -2.82 -6.76
CA SER A 183 -10.11 -1.83 -6.60
C SER A 183 -11.28 -2.38 -5.77
N LYS A 184 -12.14 -1.48 -5.31
CA LYS A 184 -13.40 -1.82 -4.64
C LYS A 184 -14.32 -2.75 -5.45
N ASN A 185 -14.19 -2.75 -6.78
CA ASN A 185 -15.02 -3.56 -7.67
C ASN A 185 -14.53 -5.01 -7.80
N ILE A 186 -13.34 -5.31 -7.29
CA ILE A 186 -12.81 -6.68 -7.25
C ILE A 186 -13.25 -7.30 -5.93
N GLU A 187 -14.12 -8.32 -6.02
CA GLU A 187 -14.63 -9.01 -4.83
C GLU A 187 -13.51 -9.76 -4.11
N PRO A 188 -13.54 -9.81 -2.75
CA PRO A 188 -12.50 -10.48 -1.97
C PRO A 188 -12.34 -11.97 -2.31
N ASP A 189 -13.42 -12.63 -2.70
CA ASP A 189 -13.46 -14.05 -3.11
C ASP A 189 -13.32 -14.27 -4.62
N SER A 190 -12.96 -13.21 -5.37
CA SER A 190 -12.69 -13.34 -6.80
C SER A 190 -11.47 -14.23 -7.07
N GLN A 191 -11.51 -14.94 -8.20
CA GLN A 191 -10.38 -15.77 -8.62
C GLN A 191 -9.07 -14.96 -8.71
N GLU A 192 -9.16 -13.66 -9.06
CA GLU A 192 -7.99 -12.77 -9.13
C GLU A 192 -7.30 -12.63 -7.77
N ILE A 193 -8.06 -12.37 -6.70
CA ILE A 193 -7.50 -12.24 -5.34
C ILE A 193 -7.08 -13.60 -4.79
N ILE A 194 -7.90 -14.64 -4.96
CA ILE A 194 -7.58 -16.00 -4.49
C ILE A 194 -6.27 -16.48 -5.12
N SER A 195 -6.13 -16.40 -6.45
CA SER A 195 -4.90 -16.83 -7.13
C SER A 195 -3.68 -16.01 -6.70
N ALA A 196 -3.84 -14.71 -6.45
CA ALA A 196 -2.76 -13.88 -5.95
C ALA A 196 -2.32 -14.30 -4.52
N ILE A 197 -3.28 -14.58 -3.63
CA ILE A 197 -2.99 -15.10 -2.28
C ILE A 197 -2.26 -16.43 -2.36
N GLU A 198 -2.79 -17.39 -3.12
CA GLU A 198 -2.23 -18.73 -3.25
C GLU A 198 -0.82 -18.74 -3.83
N SER A 199 -0.51 -17.78 -4.71
CA SER A 199 0.85 -17.63 -5.27
C SER A 199 1.88 -17.14 -4.27
N LEU A 200 1.46 -16.58 -3.13
CA LEU A 200 2.33 -16.02 -2.08
C LEU A 200 2.41 -16.90 -0.82
N LEU A 201 1.54 -17.90 -0.67
CA LEU A 201 1.52 -18.82 0.46
C LEU A 201 2.64 -19.87 0.36
#